data_36af9525a50a0124e6feee3461e3282d
#
_entry.id   36af9525a50a0124e6feee3461e3282d
#
_cell.length_a   1.000
_cell.length_b   1.000
_cell.length_c   1.000
_cell.angle_alpha   90.00
_cell.angle_beta   90.00
_cell.angle_gamma   90.00
#
_symmetry.space_group_name_H-M   'P 1'
#
loop_
_entity.id
_entity.type
_entity.pdbx_description
1 polymer ?
#
loop_
_entity_poly.entity_id
_entity_poly.type
_entity_poly.pdbx_seq_one_letter_code
_entity_poly.pdbx_strand_id
1 'polypeptide(L)'
;IVEQGAQIAASAEIGPFCYISSQAKIGENVRLIARVSVLGNTTIGEGTVVFPGACLGGGPQDHGNEFQPEAKLIIGKRNVIRENVTMHAGTPKEHFTTVVGDDGMFMVNSHVAHDCVVGNNVIMTNNAVIGGHVHLADGVILGGNAAVHQFCHIGRKAMIGGLTGIARDVIPFAIVTGDRGKLRGLNVVGLKRSGYDEHTIKSITRAYMYIFKGKEDTFDIRVEKAKEKY
;
A
#
# COMPACT_ATOMS: atom_id res chain seq x y z
N ILE A 1 -10.84 -5.93 25.20
CA ILE A 1 -12.01 -6.77 24.91
C ILE A 1 -11.66 -7.71 23.75
N VAL A 2 -11.88 -8.99 23.92
CA VAL A 2 -11.82 -10.00 22.86
C VAL A 2 -13.22 -10.61 22.78
N GLU A 3 -13.85 -10.50 21.63
CA GLU A 3 -15.18 -11.09 21.42
C GLU A 3 -15.09 -12.60 21.26
N GLN A 4 -16.16 -13.31 21.65
CA GLN A 4 -16.26 -14.75 21.46
C GLN A 4 -16.30 -15.06 19.95
N GLY A 5 -15.43 -15.95 19.49
CA GLY A 5 -15.29 -16.32 18.08
C GLY A 5 -13.98 -15.86 17.45
N ALA A 6 -13.31 -14.86 18.02
CA ALA A 6 -11.99 -14.43 17.57
C ALA A 6 -10.99 -15.60 17.56
N GLN A 7 -10.22 -15.73 16.50
CA GLN A 7 -9.17 -16.73 16.36
C GLN A 7 -7.81 -16.07 16.62
N ILE A 8 -7.16 -16.42 17.71
CA ILE A 8 -5.88 -15.82 18.12
C ILE A 8 -4.86 -16.95 18.29
N ALA A 9 -3.75 -16.87 17.58
CA ALA A 9 -2.66 -17.83 17.71
C ALA A 9 -2.07 -17.79 19.13
N ALA A 10 -1.59 -18.93 19.63
CA ALA A 10 -1.10 -19.06 21.00
C ALA A 10 0.14 -18.18 21.28
N SER A 11 0.94 -17.87 20.26
CA SER A 11 2.13 -17.03 20.35
C SER A 11 1.85 -15.53 20.16
N ALA A 12 0.60 -15.14 19.90
CA ALA A 12 0.24 -13.73 19.73
C ALA A 12 0.21 -12.99 21.08
N GLU A 13 0.71 -11.77 21.09
CA GLU A 13 0.72 -10.88 22.25
C GLU A 13 -0.34 -9.78 22.09
N ILE A 14 -1.31 -9.75 23.00
CA ILE A 14 -2.38 -8.74 23.00
C ILE A 14 -2.20 -7.83 24.21
N GLY A 15 -1.75 -6.62 23.96
CA GLY A 15 -1.54 -5.59 24.99
C GLY A 15 -2.83 -4.98 25.52
N PRO A 16 -2.72 -4.04 26.47
CA PRO A 16 -3.88 -3.47 27.17
C PRO A 16 -4.78 -2.64 26.25
N PHE A 17 -6.07 -2.62 26.60
CA PHE A 17 -7.11 -1.82 25.94
C PHE A 17 -7.32 -2.11 24.44
N CYS A 18 -6.87 -3.26 23.96
CA CYS A 18 -7.19 -3.71 22.60
C CYS A 18 -8.64 -4.19 22.52
N TYR A 19 -9.24 -3.98 21.34
CA TYR A 19 -10.55 -4.55 20.96
C TYR A 19 -10.37 -5.46 19.76
N ILE A 20 -10.87 -6.68 19.84
CA ILE A 20 -10.76 -7.70 18.79
C ILE A 20 -12.14 -8.27 18.55
N SER A 21 -12.68 -8.10 17.34
CA SER A 21 -14.00 -8.60 16.95
C SER A 21 -14.04 -10.12 16.79
N SER A 22 -15.23 -10.66 16.84
CA SER A 22 -15.49 -12.13 16.79
C SER A 22 -15.01 -12.80 15.51
N GLN A 23 -14.93 -12.10 14.40
CA GLN A 23 -14.49 -12.64 13.11
C GLN A 23 -12.98 -12.46 12.84
N ALA A 24 -12.29 -11.76 13.73
CA ALA A 24 -10.85 -11.45 13.55
C ALA A 24 -9.98 -12.71 13.67
N LYS A 25 -8.90 -12.73 12.87
CA LYS A 25 -7.89 -13.80 12.88
C LYS A 25 -6.51 -13.19 13.09
N ILE A 26 -5.88 -13.52 14.22
CA ILE A 26 -4.56 -13.03 14.61
C ILE A 26 -3.54 -14.16 14.49
N GLY A 27 -2.58 -14.01 13.61
CA GLY A 27 -1.56 -15.02 13.31
C GLY A 27 -0.49 -15.16 14.38
N GLU A 28 0.42 -16.10 14.15
CA GLU A 28 1.54 -16.40 15.06
C GLU A 28 2.46 -15.19 15.23
N ASN A 29 2.95 -15.00 16.46
CA ASN A 29 3.91 -13.95 16.83
C ASN A 29 3.43 -12.52 16.47
N VAL A 30 2.15 -12.30 16.23
CA VAL A 30 1.58 -10.97 16.08
C VAL A 30 1.60 -10.25 17.42
N ARG A 31 1.96 -8.98 17.41
CA ARG A 31 1.98 -8.15 18.63
C ARG A 31 1.07 -6.92 18.44
N LEU A 32 0.00 -6.87 19.21
CA LEU A 32 -0.85 -5.68 19.36
C LEU A 32 -0.41 -4.95 20.63
N ILE A 33 0.28 -3.80 20.49
CA ILE A 33 0.99 -3.17 21.62
C ILE A 33 0.01 -2.64 22.67
N ALA A 34 -0.94 -1.78 22.29
CA ALA A 34 -1.99 -1.28 23.17
C ALA A 34 -3.04 -0.49 22.37
N ARG A 35 -4.29 -0.42 22.85
CA ARG A 35 -5.35 0.40 22.24
C ARG A 35 -5.52 0.19 20.73
N VAL A 36 -5.30 -1.03 20.27
CA VAL A 36 -5.50 -1.43 18.87
C VAL A 36 -6.94 -1.92 18.73
N SER A 37 -7.61 -1.47 17.66
CA SER A 37 -8.93 -1.99 17.28
C SER A 37 -8.81 -2.85 16.04
N VAL A 38 -9.16 -4.13 16.17
CA VAL A 38 -9.25 -5.09 15.05
C VAL A 38 -10.73 -5.41 14.85
N LEU A 39 -11.30 -4.87 13.78
CA LEU A 39 -12.72 -4.87 13.51
C LEU A 39 -13.11 -5.87 12.42
N GLY A 40 -14.36 -6.33 12.45
CA GLY A 40 -14.93 -7.19 11.42
C GLY A 40 -14.10 -8.43 11.09
N ASN A 41 -14.13 -8.84 9.84
CA ASN A 41 -13.41 -10.01 9.32
C ASN A 41 -11.98 -9.59 8.90
N THR A 42 -11.17 -9.24 9.88
CA THR A 42 -9.77 -8.82 9.67
C THR A 42 -8.81 -9.96 9.98
N THR A 43 -7.94 -10.28 9.04
CA THR A 43 -6.84 -11.23 9.21
C THR A 43 -5.51 -10.49 9.31
N ILE A 44 -4.71 -10.78 10.33
CA ILE A 44 -3.35 -10.24 10.51
C ILE A 44 -2.35 -11.39 10.46
N GLY A 45 -1.45 -11.35 9.49
CA GLY A 45 -0.43 -12.36 9.24
C GLY A 45 0.70 -12.36 10.27
N GLU A 46 1.39 -13.49 10.33
CA GLU A 46 2.47 -13.81 11.24
C GLU A 46 3.50 -12.67 11.41
N GLY A 47 3.95 -12.45 12.65
CA GLY A 47 5.06 -11.54 12.97
C GLY A 47 4.75 -10.04 12.76
N THR A 48 3.51 -9.69 12.44
CA THR A 48 3.10 -8.28 12.30
C THR A 48 3.02 -7.59 13.66
N VAL A 49 3.54 -6.36 13.74
CA VAL A 49 3.50 -5.54 14.95
C VAL A 49 2.61 -4.33 14.74
N VAL A 50 1.63 -4.14 15.61
CA VAL A 50 0.65 -3.07 15.54
C VAL A 50 0.75 -2.14 16.75
N PHE A 51 0.98 -0.87 16.49
CA PHE A 51 1.22 0.16 17.50
C PHE A 51 -0.08 0.84 17.98
N PRO A 52 -0.01 1.59 19.08
CA PRO A 52 -1.21 2.12 19.74
C PRO A 52 -2.08 3.01 18.84
N GLY A 53 -3.38 2.86 19.00
CA GLY A 53 -4.38 3.68 18.30
C GLY A 53 -4.67 3.24 16.86
N ALA A 54 -3.99 2.22 16.32
CA ALA A 54 -4.32 1.70 15.00
C ALA A 54 -5.73 1.09 14.99
N CYS A 55 -6.46 1.33 13.88
CA CYS A 55 -7.80 0.82 13.65
C CYS A 55 -7.85 0.06 12.32
N LEU A 56 -8.00 -1.25 12.40
CA LEU A 56 -7.87 -2.18 11.28
C LEU A 56 -9.21 -2.87 11.02
N GLY A 57 -9.68 -2.82 9.79
CA GLY A 57 -10.93 -3.45 9.36
C GLY A 57 -12.18 -2.61 9.60
N GLY A 58 -12.03 -1.30 9.77
CA GLY A 58 -13.17 -0.38 9.81
C GLY A 58 -13.97 -0.38 8.52
N GLY A 59 -15.23 0.03 8.59
CA GLY A 59 -16.09 0.19 7.42
C GLY A 59 -15.58 1.25 6.44
N PRO A 60 -15.98 1.17 5.17
CA PRO A 60 -15.54 2.12 4.15
C PRO A 60 -16.05 3.54 4.46
N GLN A 61 -15.25 4.55 4.16
CA GLN A 61 -15.66 5.95 4.17
C GLN A 61 -16.27 6.32 2.81
N ASP A 62 -17.33 5.64 2.43
CA ASP A 62 -18.00 5.82 1.15
C ASP A 62 -19.51 5.92 1.36
N HIS A 63 -20.12 7.03 0.93
CA HIS A 63 -21.55 7.22 1.03
C HIS A 63 -22.32 6.13 0.28
N GLY A 64 -23.24 5.46 0.95
CA GLY A 64 -24.07 4.38 0.40
C GLY A 64 -23.41 3.00 0.46
N ASN A 65 -22.23 2.87 1.05
CA ASN A 65 -21.65 1.59 1.40
C ASN A 65 -21.51 1.50 2.92
N GLU A 66 -22.49 0.91 3.57
CA GLU A 66 -22.39 0.56 4.97
C GLU A 66 -21.46 -0.63 5.17
N PHE A 67 -20.94 -0.77 6.38
CA PHE A 67 -20.15 -1.95 6.74
C PHE A 67 -20.95 -3.23 6.47
N GLN A 68 -20.38 -4.14 5.68
CA GLN A 68 -20.97 -5.42 5.35
C GLN A 68 -20.25 -6.53 6.13
N PRO A 69 -21.00 -7.54 6.69
CA PRO A 69 -20.37 -8.64 7.41
C PRO A 69 -19.37 -9.46 6.59
N GLU A 70 -19.54 -9.51 5.27
CA GLU A 70 -18.66 -10.19 4.32
C GLU A 70 -17.38 -9.42 4.02
N ALA A 71 -17.35 -8.12 4.34
CA ALA A 71 -16.21 -7.25 4.08
C ALA A 71 -14.98 -7.71 4.87
N LYS A 72 -13.82 -7.72 4.19
CA LYS A 72 -12.57 -8.27 4.72
C LYS A 72 -11.44 -7.26 4.61
N LEU A 73 -10.55 -7.34 5.59
CA LEU A 73 -9.21 -6.79 5.50
C LEU A 73 -8.21 -7.94 5.70
N ILE A 74 -7.33 -8.15 4.73
CA ILE A 74 -6.29 -9.17 4.81
C ILE A 74 -4.94 -8.47 4.87
N ILE A 75 -4.24 -8.60 5.99
CA ILE A 75 -2.90 -8.07 6.20
C ILE A 75 -1.93 -9.25 6.23
N GLY A 76 -0.92 -9.20 5.40
CA GLY A 76 0.14 -10.19 5.31
C GLY A 76 1.06 -10.21 6.53
N LYS A 77 2.24 -10.80 6.36
CA LYS A 77 3.20 -11.10 7.43
C LYS A 77 4.21 -9.97 7.65
N ARG A 78 4.77 -9.90 8.86
CA ARG A 78 5.92 -9.06 9.23
C ARG A 78 5.73 -7.57 8.92
N ASN A 79 4.50 -7.10 8.89
CA ASN A 79 4.22 -5.68 8.73
C ASN A 79 4.48 -4.91 10.02
N VAL A 80 4.93 -3.67 9.89
CA VAL A 80 5.02 -2.71 10.98
C VAL A 80 3.96 -1.64 10.77
N ILE A 81 2.93 -1.67 11.62
CA ILE A 81 1.78 -0.75 11.54
C ILE A 81 1.86 0.21 12.73
N ARG A 82 2.27 1.44 12.46
CA ARG A 82 2.54 2.45 13.48
C ARG A 82 1.26 3.07 14.04
N GLU A 83 1.46 4.03 14.93
CA GLU A 83 0.39 4.67 15.72
C GLU A 83 -0.66 5.32 14.84
N ASN A 84 -1.93 5.12 15.21
CA ASN A 84 -3.11 5.71 14.56
C ASN A 84 -3.25 5.38 13.06
N VAL A 85 -2.60 4.36 12.56
CA VAL A 85 -2.83 3.88 11.19
C VAL A 85 -4.26 3.37 11.08
N THR A 86 -4.92 3.68 9.96
CA THR A 86 -6.24 3.15 9.67
C THR A 86 -6.25 2.37 8.36
N MET A 87 -6.88 1.19 8.36
CA MET A 87 -7.06 0.36 7.17
C MET A 87 -8.51 -0.12 7.13
N HIS A 88 -9.20 0.13 6.03
CA HIS A 88 -10.60 -0.21 5.88
C HIS A 88 -10.80 -1.55 5.16
N ALA A 89 -11.87 -2.23 5.50
CA ALA A 89 -12.32 -3.42 4.78
C ALA A 89 -12.84 -3.06 3.39
N GLY A 90 -12.98 -4.06 2.51
CA GLY A 90 -13.49 -3.87 1.16
C GLY A 90 -14.99 -3.61 1.09
N THR A 91 -15.50 -3.41 -0.13
CA THR A 91 -16.90 -3.16 -0.43
C THR A 91 -17.46 -4.18 -1.43
N PRO A 92 -18.79 -4.23 -1.62
CA PRO A 92 -19.38 -5.08 -2.65
C PRO A 92 -18.92 -4.78 -4.08
N LYS A 93 -18.32 -3.61 -4.31
CA LYS A 93 -17.84 -3.18 -5.63
C LYS A 93 -16.61 -3.96 -6.10
N GLU A 94 -15.78 -4.42 -5.15
CA GLU A 94 -14.52 -5.14 -5.43
C GLU A 94 -14.37 -6.35 -4.49
N HIS A 95 -15.05 -7.43 -4.72
CA HIS A 95 -14.88 -8.70 -4.00
C HIS A 95 -14.84 -8.61 -2.46
N PHE A 96 -15.38 -7.55 -1.87
CA PHE A 96 -15.44 -7.31 -0.42
C PHE A 96 -14.07 -7.30 0.28
N THR A 97 -12.96 -7.06 -0.42
CA THR A 97 -11.66 -7.32 0.19
C THR A 97 -10.63 -6.22 -0.07
N THR A 98 -10.06 -5.70 1.01
CA THR A 98 -8.81 -4.91 0.98
C THR A 98 -7.66 -5.83 1.34
N VAL A 99 -6.56 -5.75 0.59
CA VAL A 99 -5.39 -6.63 0.76
C VAL A 99 -4.14 -5.79 0.99
N VAL A 100 -3.36 -6.19 1.99
CA VAL A 100 -2.02 -5.65 2.27
C VAL A 100 -1.04 -6.83 2.28
N GLY A 101 0.02 -6.74 1.50
CA GLY A 101 1.07 -7.75 1.40
C GLY A 101 1.98 -7.84 2.62
N ASP A 102 3.13 -8.44 2.43
CA ASP A 102 4.12 -8.72 3.48
C ASP A 102 5.17 -7.61 3.60
N ASP A 103 5.84 -7.56 4.75
CA ASP A 103 7.04 -6.74 4.99
C ASP A 103 6.84 -5.23 4.78
N GLY A 104 5.61 -4.75 4.91
CA GLY A 104 5.26 -3.34 4.76
C GLY A 104 5.56 -2.52 6.02
N MET A 105 5.78 -1.22 5.82
CA MET A 105 5.91 -0.23 6.90
C MET A 105 4.90 0.89 6.72
N PHE A 106 3.93 0.95 7.62
CA PHE A 106 2.86 1.94 7.64
C PHE A 106 3.12 2.89 8.81
N MET A 107 3.66 4.09 8.50
CA MET A 107 4.05 5.05 9.53
C MET A 107 2.83 5.80 10.08
N VAL A 108 3.06 6.57 11.13
CA VAL A 108 2.04 7.26 11.94
C VAL A 108 1.00 7.97 11.06
N ASN A 109 -0.28 7.75 11.38
CA ASN A 109 -1.45 8.33 10.72
C ASN A 109 -1.58 7.99 9.22
N SER A 110 -0.88 7.00 8.68
CA SER A 110 -1.13 6.60 7.29
C SER A 110 -2.49 5.90 7.15
N HIS A 111 -3.09 6.00 5.96
CA HIS A 111 -4.44 5.48 5.71
C HIS A 111 -4.49 4.64 4.43
N VAL A 112 -5.06 3.44 4.55
CA VAL A 112 -5.42 2.56 3.44
C VAL A 112 -6.95 2.49 3.37
N ALA A 113 -7.54 3.05 2.31
CA ALA A 113 -8.98 3.00 2.10
C ALA A 113 -9.45 1.60 1.65
N HIS A 114 -10.75 1.47 1.50
CA HIS A 114 -11.42 0.24 1.06
C HIS A 114 -10.97 -0.23 -0.33
N ASP A 115 -11.05 -1.53 -0.58
CA ASP A 115 -10.78 -2.17 -1.89
C ASP A 115 -9.38 -1.92 -2.46
N CYS A 116 -8.43 -1.49 -1.62
CA CYS A 116 -7.04 -1.32 -2.02
C CYS A 116 -6.32 -2.67 -2.11
N VAL A 117 -5.38 -2.76 -3.04
CA VAL A 117 -4.40 -3.84 -3.12
C VAL A 117 -3.01 -3.25 -2.92
N VAL A 118 -2.41 -3.55 -1.78
CA VAL A 118 -1.07 -3.09 -1.42
C VAL A 118 -0.12 -4.27 -1.47
N GLY A 119 0.92 -4.17 -2.30
CA GLY A 119 1.95 -5.21 -2.48
C GLY A 119 2.88 -5.36 -1.29
N ASN A 120 3.94 -6.14 -1.49
CA ASN A 120 4.94 -6.40 -0.48
C ASN A 120 5.98 -5.28 -0.36
N ASN A 121 6.62 -5.14 0.82
CA ASN A 121 7.67 -4.15 1.06
C ASN A 121 7.27 -2.70 0.77
N VAL A 122 6.00 -2.37 0.87
CA VAL A 122 5.49 -1.01 0.67
C VAL A 122 5.79 -0.16 1.90
N ILE A 123 6.22 1.07 1.68
CA ILE A 123 6.42 2.06 2.75
C ILE A 123 5.45 3.21 2.55
N MET A 124 4.55 3.40 3.49
CA MET A 124 3.72 4.59 3.61
C MET A 124 4.23 5.43 4.77
N THR A 125 4.83 6.58 4.45
CA THR A 125 5.37 7.43 5.51
C THR A 125 4.27 8.23 6.21
N ASN A 126 4.63 9.03 7.20
CA ASN A 126 3.66 9.73 8.06
C ASN A 126 2.61 10.50 7.26
N ASN A 127 1.34 10.31 7.62
CA ASN A 127 0.17 10.93 7.00
C ASN A 127 0.00 10.62 5.50
N ALA A 128 0.69 9.63 4.94
CA ALA A 128 0.45 9.20 3.56
C ALA A 128 -0.91 8.49 3.48
N VAL A 129 -1.70 8.82 2.46
CA VAL A 129 -3.06 8.29 2.31
C VAL A 129 -3.30 7.76 0.89
N ILE A 130 -4.04 6.66 0.79
CA ILE A 130 -4.52 6.14 -0.49
C ILE A 130 -6.04 6.03 -0.47
N GLY A 131 -6.68 6.54 -1.52
CA GLY A 131 -8.12 6.44 -1.74
C GLY A 131 -8.56 5.02 -2.09
N GLY A 132 -9.87 4.79 -2.15
CA GLY A 132 -10.41 3.47 -2.50
C GLY A 132 -9.93 2.94 -3.85
N HIS A 133 -9.85 1.61 -3.99
CA HIS A 133 -9.46 0.92 -5.23
C HIS A 133 -8.05 1.25 -5.75
N VAL A 134 -7.16 1.75 -4.90
CA VAL A 134 -5.76 2.01 -5.26
C VAL A 134 -4.96 0.71 -5.25
N HIS A 135 -4.15 0.51 -6.27
CA HIS A 135 -3.18 -0.58 -6.34
C HIS A 135 -1.76 -0.03 -6.16
N LEU A 136 -1.09 -0.41 -5.08
CA LEU A 136 0.34 -0.19 -4.88
C LEU A 136 1.09 -1.50 -5.17
N ALA A 137 1.93 -1.51 -6.19
CA ALA A 137 2.78 -2.67 -6.46
C ALA A 137 3.93 -2.78 -5.43
N ASP A 138 4.67 -3.90 -5.46
CA ASP A 138 5.75 -4.17 -4.52
C ASP A 138 6.80 -3.05 -4.43
N GLY A 139 7.21 -2.75 -3.22
CA GLY A 139 8.30 -1.82 -2.93
C GLY A 139 8.00 -0.35 -3.23
N VAL A 140 6.74 0.02 -3.40
CA VAL A 140 6.34 1.43 -3.54
C VAL A 140 6.62 2.20 -2.25
N ILE A 141 7.12 3.42 -2.40
CA ILE A 141 7.35 4.35 -1.29
C ILE A 141 6.48 5.59 -1.47
N LEU A 142 5.60 5.84 -0.52
CA LEU A 142 4.84 7.09 -0.43
C LEU A 142 5.48 8.00 0.60
N GLY A 143 5.94 9.18 0.18
CA GLY A 143 6.52 10.21 1.05
C GLY A 143 5.50 10.83 2.00
N GLY A 144 5.97 11.52 3.03
CA GLY A 144 5.10 12.14 4.05
C GLY A 144 4.05 13.07 3.44
N ASN A 145 2.81 12.94 3.92
CA ASN A 145 1.65 13.67 3.40
C ASN A 145 1.39 13.48 1.89
N ALA A 146 1.89 12.42 1.28
CA ALA A 146 1.52 12.07 -0.09
C ALA A 146 0.10 11.50 -0.12
N ALA A 147 -0.65 11.84 -1.17
CA ALA A 147 -2.02 11.37 -1.35
C ALA A 147 -2.19 10.73 -2.74
N VAL A 148 -2.80 9.56 -2.81
CA VAL A 148 -3.11 8.87 -4.06
C VAL A 148 -4.62 8.83 -4.24
N HIS A 149 -5.09 9.39 -5.36
CA HIS A 149 -6.50 9.40 -5.72
C HIS A 149 -7.00 7.97 -5.99
N GLN A 150 -8.28 7.74 -5.72
CA GLN A 150 -8.93 6.45 -5.97
C GLN A 150 -8.69 5.94 -7.40
N PHE A 151 -8.66 4.61 -7.56
CA PHE A 151 -8.47 3.88 -8.81
C PHE A 151 -7.09 4.01 -9.47
N CYS A 152 -6.12 4.68 -8.86
CA CYS A 152 -4.77 4.79 -9.41
C CYS A 152 -3.96 3.50 -9.18
N HIS A 153 -3.13 3.15 -10.16
CA HIS A 153 -2.14 2.08 -10.08
C HIS A 153 -0.73 2.66 -9.98
N ILE A 154 -0.01 2.30 -8.92
CA ILE A 154 1.36 2.76 -8.69
C ILE A 154 2.31 1.59 -8.96
N GLY A 155 3.11 1.71 -10.00
CA GLY A 155 4.03 0.67 -10.43
C GLY A 155 5.12 0.36 -9.41
N ARG A 156 5.63 -0.88 -9.47
CA ARG A 156 6.60 -1.41 -8.51
C ARG A 156 7.79 -0.47 -8.30
N LYS A 157 8.21 -0.34 -7.02
CA LYS A 157 9.38 0.46 -6.62
C LYS A 157 9.35 1.91 -7.08
N ALA A 158 8.18 2.42 -7.43
CA ALA A 158 7.99 3.86 -7.62
C ALA A 158 8.14 4.60 -6.30
N MET A 159 8.68 5.81 -6.36
CA MET A 159 8.85 6.70 -5.23
C MET A 159 8.02 7.96 -5.44
N ILE A 160 7.04 8.15 -4.59
CA ILE A 160 6.22 9.36 -4.55
C ILE A 160 6.81 10.27 -3.47
N GLY A 161 7.22 11.46 -3.85
CA GLY A 161 7.79 12.44 -2.92
C GLY A 161 6.77 12.93 -1.89
N GLY A 162 7.27 13.52 -0.81
CA GLY A 162 6.39 14.13 0.20
C GLY A 162 5.53 15.25 -0.39
N LEU A 163 4.34 15.48 0.20
CA LEU A 163 3.37 16.51 -0.22
C LEU A 163 2.92 16.37 -1.69
N THR A 164 2.98 15.17 -2.25
CA THR A 164 2.64 14.90 -3.65
C THR A 164 1.25 14.32 -3.77
N GLY A 165 0.39 14.95 -4.57
CA GLY A 165 -0.91 14.41 -4.98
C GLY A 165 -0.81 13.62 -6.27
N ILE A 166 -1.23 12.37 -6.26
CA ILE A 166 -1.29 11.49 -7.44
C ILE A 166 -2.73 11.33 -7.88
N ALA A 167 -3.03 11.68 -9.13
CA ALA A 167 -4.37 11.55 -9.72
C ALA A 167 -4.38 10.68 -11.00
N ARG A 168 -3.28 9.99 -11.30
CA ARG A 168 -3.14 9.11 -12.46
C ARG A 168 -2.16 7.99 -12.14
N ASP A 169 -2.15 6.96 -12.95
CA ASP A 169 -1.21 5.85 -12.83
C ASP A 169 0.25 6.31 -12.90
N VAL A 170 1.08 5.60 -12.17
CA VAL A 170 2.52 5.85 -12.11
C VAL A 170 3.28 4.62 -12.59
N ILE A 171 4.17 4.82 -13.55
CA ILE A 171 4.97 3.74 -14.10
C ILE A 171 5.95 3.14 -13.07
N PRO A 172 6.37 1.88 -13.24
CA PRO A 172 7.37 1.27 -12.37
C PRO A 172 8.66 2.08 -12.29
N PHE A 173 9.29 2.07 -11.12
CA PHE A 173 10.55 2.76 -10.82
C PHE A 173 10.52 4.27 -11.03
N ALA A 174 9.38 4.89 -11.16
CA ALA A 174 9.28 6.33 -11.31
C ALA A 174 9.64 7.08 -10.03
N ILE A 175 10.18 8.28 -10.19
CA ILE A 175 10.16 9.32 -9.16
C ILE A 175 9.11 10.35 -9.57
N VAL A 176 8.12 10.55 -8.70
CA VAL A 176 7.03 11.52 -8.91
C VAL A 176 7.03 12.50 -7.75
N THR A 177 7.03 13.81 -8.03
CA THR A 177 7.02 14.85 -7.00
C THR A 177 6.18 16.06 -7.40
N GLY A 178 5.78 16.84 -6.40
CA GLY A 178 5.03 18.08 -6.56
C GLY A 178 3.54 17.93 -6.35
N ASP A 179 2.85 19.01 -6.14
CA ASP A 179 1.43 19.12 -5.76
C ASP A 179 0.45 18.34 -6.68
N ARG A 180 0.79 18.18 -7.95
CA ARG A 180 0.03 17.44 -8.97
C ARG A 180 0.83 16.30 -9.61
N GLY A 181 1.74 15.68 -8.87
CA GLY A 181 2.42 14.46 -9.26
C GLY A 181 3.12 14.52 -10.62
N LYS A 182 4.24 15.24 -10.72
CA LYS A 182 5.01 15.32 -11.98
C LYS A 182 6.09 14.24 -12.02
N LEU A 183 6.11 13.44 -13.10
CA LEU A 183 7.15 12.46 -13.37
C LEU A 183 8.51 13.16 -13.54
N ARG A 184 9.44 12.92 -12.62
CA ARG A 184 10.78 13.56 -12.61
C ARG A 184 11.82 12.70 -13.29
N GLY A 185 11.71 11.41 -13.21
CA GLY A 185 12.66 10.45 -13.75
C GLY A 185 12.47 9.07 -13.18
N LEU A 186 13.53 8.28 -13.23
CA LEU A 186 13.57 6.93 -12.67
C LEU A 186 14.28 6.91 -11.33
N ASN A 187 13.82 6.06 -10.44
CA ASN A 187 14.43 5.72 -9.16
C ASN A 187 15.66 4.81 -9.38
N VAL A 188 16.73 5.38 -9.94
CA VAL A 188 17.98 4.63 -10.22
C VAL A 188 18.57 4.04 -8.94
N VAL A 189 18.43 4.72 -7.81
CA VAL A 189 18.86 4.21 -6.50
C VAL A 189 18.05 2.96 -6.13
N GLY A 190 16.74 3.01 -6.34
CA GLY A 190 15.85 1.86 -6.14
C GLY A 190 16.20 0.69 -7.07
N LEU A 191 16.50 0.94 -8.34
CA LEU A 191 16.97 -0.08 -9.28
C LEU A 191 18.26 -0.75 -8.77
N LYS A 192 19.28 0.03 -8.39
CA LYS A 192 20.54 -0.50 -7.83
C LYS A 192 20.33 -1.34 -6.58
N ARG A 193 19.56 -0.83 -5.62
CA ARG A 193 19.22 -1.57 -4.37
C ARG A 193 18.44 -2.86 -4.63
N SER A 194 17.77 -2.96 -5.77
CA SER A 194 17.02 -4.14 -6.20
C SER A 194 17.89 -5.18 -6.91
N GLY A 195 19.21 -4.95 -7.01
CA GLY A 195 20.15 -5.88 -7.61
C GLY A 195 20.22 -5.83 -9.14
N TYR A 196 19.62 -4.84 -9.78
CA TYR A 196 19.80 -4.67 -11.23
C TYR A 196 21.23 -4.25 -11.53
N ASP A 197 21.86 -4.91 -12.51
CA ASP A 197 23.18 -4.56 -12.98
C ASP A 197 23.20 -3.24 -13.77
N GLU A 198 24.37 -2.66 -13.98
CA GLU A 198 24.52 -1.38 -14.66
C GLU A 198 24.04 -1.39 -16.12
N HIS A 199 24.20 -2.53 -16.81
CA HIS A 199 23.75 -2.65 -18.20
C HIS A 199 22.24 -2.57 -18.28
N THR A 200 21.53 -3.33 -17.43
CA THR A 200 20.06 -3.31 -17.34
C THR A 200 19.55 -1.93 -16.93
N ILE A 201 20.18 -1.26 -15.95
CA ILE A 201 19.81 0.10 -15.54
C ILE A 201 19.97 1.09 -16.69
N LYS A 202 21.07 1.00 -17.45
CA LYS A 202 21.29 1.83 -18.64
C LYS A 202 20.22 1.59 -19.71
N SER A 203 19.86 0.33 -19.96
CA SER A 203 18.81 -0.03 -20.92
C SER A 203 17.46 0.55 -20.51
N ILE A 204 17.02 0.32 -19.27
CA ILE A 204 15.77 0.91 -18.72
C ILE A 204 15.79 2.44 -18.84
N THR A 205 16.92 3.08 -18.52
CA THR A 205 17.04 4.54 -18.60
C THR A 205 16.94 5.04 -20.04
N ARG A 206 17.56 4.36 -20.99
CA ARG A 206 17.45 4.70 -22.42
C ARG A 206 16.03 4.52 -22.94
N ALA A 207 15.36 3.42 -22.58
CA ALA A 207 13.96 3.19 -22.94
C ALA A 207 13.07 4.32 -22.37
N TYR A 208 13.24 4.67 -21.07
CA TYR A 208 12.53 5.78 -20.45
C TYR A 208 12.74 7.10 -21.20
N MET A 209 14.00 7.46 -21.49
CA MET A 209 14.32 8.68 -22.21
C MET A 209 13.69 8.70 -23.61
N TYR A 210 13.75 7.58 -24.33
CA TYR A 210 13.14 7.45 -25.64
C TYR A 210 11.63 7.62 -25.61
N ILE A 211 10.95 6.93 -24.69
CA ILE A 211 9.48 6.95 -24.59
C ILE A 211 8.97 8.30 -24.09
N PHE A 212 9.52 8.82 -22.98
CA PHE A 212 8.95 9.96 -22.27
C PHE A 212 9.58 11.33 -22.63
N LYS A 213 10.78 11.35 -23.19
CA LYS A 213 11.50 12.58 -23.58
C LYS A 213 11.72 12.71 -25.08
N GLY A 214 11.50 11.65 -25.85
CA GLY A 214 11.57 11.69 -27.31
C GLY A 214 10.53 12.65 -27.89
N LYS A 215 10.90 13.32 -28.98
CA LYS A 215 10.03 14.27 -29.68
C LYS A 215 9.59 13.73 -31.05
N GLU A 216 10.24 12.68 -31.51
CA GLU A 216 9.93 11.99 -32.75
C GLU A 216 8.79 11.00 -32.48
N ASP A 217 7.86 10.88 -33.37
CA ASP A 217 6.69 9.99 -33.28
C ASP A 217 5.69 10.33 -32.16
N THR A 218 4.52 9.68 -32.21
CA THR A 218 3.54 9.73 -31.11
C THR A 218 4.03 8.87 -29.92
N PHE A 219 3.43 9.07 -28.77
CA PHE A 219 3.76 8.29 -27.57
C PHE A 219 3.64 6.78 -27.81
N ASP A 220 2.54 6.33 -28.40
CA ASP A 220 2.26 4.91 -28.63
C ASP A 220 3.28 4.28 -29.60
N ILE A 221 3.65 5.00 -30.67
CA ILE A 221 4.68 4.55 -31.60
C ILE A 221 6.03 4.42 -30.89
N ARG A 222 6.37 5.37 -30.00
CA ARG A 222 7.62 5.27 -29.23
C ARG A 222 7.61 4.07 -28.27
N VAL A 223 6.46 3.75 -27.66
CA VAL A 223 6.33 2.56 -26.81
C VAL A 223 6.56 1.30 -27.60
N GLU A 224 5.93 1.13 -28.78
CA GLU A 224 6.13 -0.06 -29.63
C GLU A 224 7.57 -0.19 -30.10
N LYS A 225 8.15 0.88 -30.63
CA LYS A 225 9.55 0.86 -31.08
C LYS A 225 10.55 0.58 -29.91
N ALA A 226 10.22 1.00 -28.68
CA ALA A 226 11.07 0.72 -27.53
C ALA A 226 11.11 -0.77 -27.17
N LYS A 227 10.01 -1.52 -27.37
CA LYS A 227 9.95 -2.98 -27.14
C LYS A 227 10.93 -3.76 -28.02
N GLU A 228 11.17 -3.27 -29.23
CA GLU A 228 12.09 -3.90 -30.18
C GLU A 228 13.56 -3.49 -29.94
N LYS A 229 13.77 -2.30 -29.37
CA LYS A 229 15.08 -1.66 -29.26
C LYS A 229 15.80 -1.91 -27.94
N TYR A 230 15.04 -2.12 -26.85
CA TYR A 230 15.54 -2.20 -25.47
C TYR A 230 15.01 -3.43 -24.73
#